data_2a0f862535bd35353f96171ee69d5c09
#
_entry.id   2a0f862535bd35353f96171ee69d5c09
#
_cell.length_a   1.000
_cell.length_b   1.000
_cell.length_c   1.000
_cell.angle_alpha   90.00
_cell.angle_beta   90.00
_cell.angle_gamma   90.00
#
_symmetry.space_group_name_H-M   'P 1'
#
loop_
_entity.id
_entity.type
_entity.pdbx_description
1 polymer ?
#
loop_
_entity_poly.entity_id
_entity_poly.type
_entity_poly.pdbx_seq_one_letter_code
_entity_poly.pdbx_strand_id
1 'polypeptide(L)'
;MIDYIGGNPAANQNPWSSLFKTIAILRIGAGLMLMTRHGWSAGVGAYEFMWKEQNWDWVKTFSDAGLPQPTLLAPAVAIIVTAVAFAWITGFLTRLFAVIFMPVVIGFLILAPKAGAIYIEAAWLYLLIAFTLLLFGSGAISLDKLFRLGESWSSRPKKKRGY
;
A
#
# COMPACT_ATOMS: atom_id res chain seq x y z
N MET A 1 22.97 -10.94 51.63
CA MET A 1 22.89 -9.84 50.66
C MET A 1 22.58 -10.51 49.33
N ILE A 2 21.31 -10.56 48.97
CA ILE A 2 20.84 -11.30 47.78
C ILE A 2 20.53 -10.24 46.75
N ASP A 3 21.41 -10.13 45.75
CA ASP A 3 21.20 -9.24 44.60
C ASP A 3 20.05 -9.78 43.74
N TYR A 4 18.92 -9.12 43.81
CA TYR A 4 17.78 -9.31 42.91
C TYR A 4 18.15 -8.71 41.54
N ILE A 5 18.95 -9.39 40.75
CA ILE A 5 19.15 -9.13 39.33
C ILE A 5 18.11 -9.97 38.57
N GLY A 6 16.85 -9.66 38.76
CA GLY A 6 15.75 -10.22 38.01
C GLY A 6 15.06 -9.08 37.24
N GLY A 7 15.77 -8.44 36.34
CA GLY A 7 15.15 -7.59 35.36
C GLY A 7 14.25 -8.45 34.46
N ASN A 8 12.93 -8.31 34.64
CA ASN A 8 11.94 -9.01 33.86
C ASN A 8 12.14 -8.68 32.36
N PRO A 9 12.62 -9.61 31.53
CA PRO A 9 12.90 -9.33 30.11
C PRO A 9 11.64 -8.94 29.32
N ALA A 10 10.46 -9.21 29.89
CA ALA A 10 9.17 -8.80 29.31
C ALA A 10 8.86 -7.30 29.51
N ALA A 11 9.48 -6.62 30.48
CA ALA A 11 9.19 -5.22 30.79
C ALA A 11 9.78 -4.24 29.78
N ASN A 12 10.67 -4.69 28.89
CA ASN A 12 11.34 -3.82 27.90
C ASN A 12 10.88 -4.08 26.45
N GLN A 13 9.81 -4.84 26.26
CA GLN A 13 9.20 -4.98 24.94
C GLN A 13 8.32 -3.77 24.65
N ASN A 14 8.82 -2.88 23.83
CA ASN A 14 8.07 -1.72 23.35
C ASN A 14 6.76 -2.23 22.70
N PRO A 15 5.56 -1.97 23.26
CA PRO A 15 4.29 -2.54 22.76
C PRO A 15 4.02 -2.17 21.31
N TRP A 16 4.63 -1.09 20.85
CA TRP A 16 4.57 -0.63 19.45
C TRP A 16 5.34 -1.53 18.47
N SER A 17 6.30 -2.33 18.94
CA SER A 17 7.09 -3.21 18.06
C SER A 17 6.24 -4.32 17.44
N SER A 18 5.27 -4.85 18.17
CA SER A 18 4.33 -5.87 17.69
C SER A 18 3.36 -5.28 16.66
N LEU A 19 2.84 -4.08 16.91
CA LEU A 19 1.97 -3.37 15.97
C LEU A 19 2.66 -3.11 14.63
N PHE A 20 3.90 -2.65 14.63
CA PHE A 20 4.63 -2.41 13.38
C PHE A 20 4.90 -3.70 12.59
N LYS A 21 5.08 -4.84 13.25
CA LYS A 21 5.19 -6.14 12.57
C LYS A 21 3.87 -6.56 11.94
N THR A 22 2.76 -6.40 12.67
CA THR A 22 1.41 -6.71 12.17
C THR A 22 1.05 -5.85 10.94
N ILE A 23 1.36 -4.56 10.98
CA ILE A 23 1.12 -3.66 9.85
C ILE A 23 1.95 -4.07 8.62
N ALA A 24 3.19 -4.53 8.80
CA ALA A 24 4.00 -5.03 7.70
C ALA A 24 3.39 -6.27 7.04
N ILE A 25 2.85 -7.20 7.83
CA ILE A 25 2.16 -8.41 7.32
C ILE A 25 0.89 -8.02 6.57
N LEU A 26 0.05 -7.13 7.16
CA LEU A 26 -1.16 -6.62 6.52
C LEU A 26 -0.84 -5.98 5.16
N ARG A 27 0.17 -5.15 5.09
CA ARG A 27 0.62 -4.46 3.89
C ARG A 27 1.06 -5.43 2.79
N ILE A 28 1.92 -6.39 3.15
CA ILE A 28 2.42 -7.40 2.19
C ILE A 28 1.25 -8.26 1.70
N GLY A 29 0.38 -8.72 2.59
CA GLY A 29 -0.80 -9.50 2.23
C GLY A 29 -1.75 -8.73 1.31
N ALA A 30 -2.05 -7.47 1.64
CA ALA A 30 -2.89 -6.62 0.80
C ALA A 30 -2.25 -6.33 -0.56
N GLY A 31 -0.94 -6.07 -0.60
CA GLY A 31 -0.20 -5.85 -1.84
C GLY A 31 -0.18 -7.09 -2.74
N LEU A 32 0.04 -8.28 -2.18
CA LEU A 32 -0.02 -9.54 -2.91
C LEU A 32 -1.43 -9.80 -3.45
N MET A 33 -2.46 -9.59 -2.64
CA MET A 33 -3.85 -9.77 -3.05
C MET A 33 -4.23 -8.78 -4.18
N LEU A 34 -3.83 -7.51 -4.03
CA LEU A 34 -4.05 -6.50 -5.06
C LEU A 34 -3.32 -6.87 -6.36
N MET A 35 -2.08 -7.34 -6.26
CA MET A 35 -1.28 -7.74 -7.43
C MET A 35 -1.89 -8.93 -8.16
N THR A 36 -2.23 -10.00 -7.43
CA THR A 36 -2.74 -11.24 -8.04
C THR A 36 -4.16 -11.08 -8.59
N ARG A 37 -5.01 -10.29 -7.94
CA ARG A 37 -6.41 -10.14 -8.35
C ARG A 37 -6.62 -9.08 -9.41
N HIS A 38 -5.86 -7.98 -9.36
CA HIS A 38 -6.10 -6.82 -10.20
C HIS A 38 -4.83 -6.33 -10.91
N GLY A 39 -3.71 -6.22 -10.21
CA GLY A 39 -2.50 -5.59 -10.71
C GLY A 39 -1.91 -6.29 -11.92
N TRP A 40 -1.80 -7.62 -11.88
CA TRP A 40 -1.20 -8.38 -12.99
C TRP A 40 -2.02 -8.27 -14.27
N SER A 41 -3.32 -8.59 -14.21
CA SER A 41 -4.19 -8.53 -15.37
C SER A 41 -4.35 -7.11 -15.92
N ALA A 42 -4.43 -6.10 -15.04
CA ALA A 42 -4.49 -4.70 -15.43
C ALA A 42 -3.20 -4.24 -16.10
N GLY A 43 -2.03 -4.60 -15.55
CA GLY A 43 -0.74 -4.24 -16.10
C GLY A 43 -0.50 -4.85 -17.48
N VAL A 44 -0.80 -6.15 -17.64
CA VAL A 44 -0.70 -6.84 -18.93
C VAL A 44 -1.68 -6.25 -19.95
N GLY A 45 -2.95 -6.03 -19.55
CA GLY A 45 -3.96 -5.44 -20.42
C GLY A 45 -3.60 -4.02 -20.87
N ALA A 46 -3.07 -3.20 -19.98
CA ALA A 46 -2.57 -1.85 -20.33
C ALA A 46 -1.40 -1.91 -21.31
N TYR A 47 -0.46 -2.84 -21.09
CA TYR A 47 0.66 -3.06 -22.03
C TYR A 47 0.17 -3.49 -23.41
N GLU A 48 -0.72 -4.46 -23.50
CA GLU A 48 -1.25 -4.95 -24.78
C GLU A 48 -2.09 -3.88 -25.50
N PHE A 49 -2.86 -3.12 -24.77
CA PHE A 49 -3.61 -1.99 -25.32
C PHE A 49 -2.70 -0.90 -25.90
N MET A 50 -1.64 -0.50 -25.16
CA MET A 50 -0.76 0.59 -25.59
C MET A 50 0.22 0.20 -26.71
N TRP A 51 0.72 -1.05 -26.73
CA TRP A 51 1.78 -1.48 -27.68
C TRP A 51 1.27 -2.37 -28.79
N LYS A 52 0.17 -3.13 -28.57
CA LYS A 52 -0.37 -4.07 -29.56
C LYS A 52 -1.70 -3.61 -30.13
N GLU A 53 -2.21 -2.43 -29.74
CA GLU A 53 -3.49 -1.87 -30.16
C GLU A 53 -4.69 -2.85 -29.99
N GLN A 54 -4.60 -3.73 -28.99
CA GLN A 54 -5.67 -4.69 -28.72
C GLN A 54 -6.82 -4.03 -27.97
N ASN A 55 -8.05 -4.44 -28.29
CA ASN A 55 -9.23 -4.00 -27.56
C ASN A 55 -9.15 -4.49 -26.10
N TRP A 56 -9.37 -3.59 -25.17
CA TRP A 56 -9.30 -3.88 -23.75
C TRP A 56 -10.61 -3.55 -23.04
N ASP A 57 -11.14 -4.51 -22.30
CA ASP A 57 -12.44 -4.41 -21.63
C ASP A 57 -12.53 -3.23 -20.63
N TRP A 58 -11.42 -2.83 -20.02
CA TRP A 58 -11.40 -1.71 -19.10
C TRP A 58 -11.69 -0.39 -19.80
N VAL A 59 -11.21 -0.21 -21.02
CA VAL A 59 -11.50 1.00 -21.83
C VAL A 59 -12.99 1.07 -22.11
N LYS A 60 -13.60 -0.08 -22.48
CA LYS A 60 -15.04 -0.17 -22.68
C LYS A 60 -15.82 0.11 -21.40
N THR A 61 -15.42 -0.50 -20.29
CA THR A 61 -16.06 -0.28 -18.97
C THR A 61 -16.01 1.19 -18.55
N PHE A 62 -14.90 1.88 -18.77
CA PHE A 62 -14.76 3.30 -18.47
C PHE A 62 -15.58 4.19 -19.42
N SER A 63 -15.69 3.80 -20.69
CA SER A 63 -16.57 4.46 -21.65
C SER A 63 -18.04 4.32 -21.25
N ASP A 64 -18.48 3.12 -20.90
CA ASP A 64 -19.84 2.82 -20.49
C ASP A 64 -20.22 3.50 -19.16
N ALA A 65 -19.22 3.77 -18.31
CA ALA A 65 -19.36 4.55 -17.09
C ALA A 65 -19.43 6.07 -17.33
N GLY A 66 -19.25 6.52 -18.57
CA GLY A 66 -19.30 7.95 -18.93
C GLY A 66 -18.07 8.74 -18.51
N LEU A 67 -16.92 8.09 -18.29
CA LEU A 67 -15.68 8.77 -17.94
C LEU A 67 -15.07 9.51 -19.12
N PRO A 68 -14.49 10.70 -18.88
CA PRO A 68 -13.80 11.44 -19.94
C PRO A 68 -12.54 10.66 -20.35
N GLN A 69 -12.28 10.60 -21.65
CA GLN A 69 -11.06 10.00 -22.22
C GLN A 69 -10.72 8.59 -21.69
N PRO A 70 -11.60 7.61 -21.87
CA PRO A 70 -11.40 6.27 -21.33
C PRO A 70 -10.13 5.58 -21.84
N THR A 71 -9.66 5.93 -23.03
CA THR A 71 -8.43 5.42 -23.64
C THR A 71 -7.15 5.85 -22.91
N LEU A 72 -7.17 6.97 -22.20
CA LEU A 72 -6.07 7.44 -21.36
C LEU A 72 -6.25 7.02 -19.90
N LEU A 73 -7.48 7.10 -19.40
CA LEU A 73 -7.77 6.80 -17.98
C LEU A 73 -7.57 5.33 -17.63
N ALA A 74 -8.02 4.41 -18.49
CA ALA A 74 -7.89 2.98 -18.21
C ALA A 74 -6.43 2.53 -18.05
N PRO A 75 -5.50 2.82 -18.98
CA PRO A 75 -4.08 2.50 -18.79
C PRO A 75 -3.46 3.22 -17.58
N ALA A 76 -3.79 4.49 -17.35
CA ALA A 76 -3.27 5.24 -16.21
C ALA A 76 -3.65 4.59 -14.88
N VAL A 77 -4.93 4.24 -14.71
CA VAL A 77 -5.42 3.54 -13.51
C VAL A 77 -4.75 2.17 -13.35
N ALA A 78 -4.59 1.41 -14.44
CA ALA A 78 -3.93 0.11 -14.40
C ALA A 78 -2.47 0.22 -13.94
N ILE A 79 -1.73 1.19 -14.46
CA ILE A 79 -0.34 1.46 -14.05
C ILE A 79 -0.29 1.85 -12.57
N ILE A 80 -1.20 2.72 -12.10
CA ILE A 80 -1.29 3.12 -10.71
C ILE A 80 -1.56 1.90 -9.82
N VAL A 81 -2.56 1.07 -10.13
CA VAL A 81 -2.90 -0.13 -9.36
C VAL A 81 -1.73 -1.09 -9.27
N THR A 82 -1.04 -1.34 -10.37
CA THR A 82 0.14 -2.21 -10.43
C THR A 82 1.30 -1.64 -9.61
N ALA A 83 1.57 -0.35 -9.74
CA ALA A 83 2.62 0.34 -8.98
C ALA A 83 2.33 0.34 -7.47
N VAL A 84 1.08 0.58 -7.07
CA VAL A 84 0.63 0.52 -5.67
C VAL A 84 0.82 -0.88 -5.10
N ALA A 85 0.39 -1.92 -5.83
CA ALA A 85 0.56 -3.31 -5.40
C ALA A 85 2.05 -3.64 -5.17
N PHE A 86 2.91 -3.26 -6.09
CA PHE A 86 4.35 -3.45 -5.98
C PHE A 86 4.95 -2.64 -4.81
N ALA A 87 4.55 -1.39 -4.64
CA ALA A 87 5.00 -0.53 -3.55
C ALA A 87 4.58 -1.08 -2.17
N TRP A 88 3.39 -1.64 -2.05
CA TRP A 88 2.93 -2.27 -0.81
C TRP A 88 3.65 -3.58 -0.51
N ILE A 89 3.96 -4.41 -1.50
CA ILE A 89 4.77 -5.62 -1.30
C ILE A 89 6.16 -5.24 -0.80
N THR A 90 6.84 -4.33 -1.49
CA THR A 90 8.23 -3.95 -1.17
C THR A 90 8.35 -3.01 0.03
N GLY A 91 7.29 -2.25 0.33
CA GLY A 91 7.31 -1.22 1.36
C GLY A 91 8.04 0.05 0.96
N PHE A 92 8.09 0.33 -0.34
CA PHE A 92 8.69 1.55 -0.87
C PHE A 92 7.64 2.66 -0.97
N LEU A 93 7.92 3.83 -0.36
CA LEU A 93 7.03 5.00 -0.36
C LEU A 93 5.56 4.66 -0.04
N THR A 94 5.33 3.75 0.90
CA THR A 94 4.01 3.18 1.20
C THR A 94 2.93 4.24 1.44
N ARG A 95 3.27 5.34 2.15
CA ARG A 95 2.34 6.44 2.42
C ARG A 95 1.96 7.19 1.15
N LEU A 96 2.93 7.49 0.30
CA LEU A 96 2.69 8.19 -0.96
C LEU A 96 1.76 7.37 -1.86
N PHE A 97 2.05 6.09 -2.02
CA PHE A 97 1.22 5.20 -2.83
C PHE A 97 -0.16 4.96 -2.22
N ALA A 98 -0.31 4.99 -0.89
CA ALA A 98 -1.61 4.95 -0.25
C ALA A 98 -2.46 6.19 -0.58
N VAL A 99 -1.85 7.39 -0.58
CA VAL A 99 -2.54 8.64 -0.98
C VAL A 99 -2.96 8.60 -2.45
N ILE A 100 -2.07 8.14 -3.34
CA ILE A 100 -2.37 8.04 -4.79
C ILE A 100 -3.48 7.02 -5.06
N PHE A 101 -3.53 5.94 -4.28
CA PHE A 101 -4.50 4.88 -4.46
C PHE A 101 -5.92 5.24 -3.99
N MET A 102 -6.04 6.05 -2.93
CA MET A 102 -7.35 6.46 -2.39
C MET A 102 -8.30 7.05 -3.45
N PRO A 103 -7.93 8.06 -4.26
CA PRO A 103 -8.83 8.61 -5.27
C PRO A 103 -9.21 7.58 -6.34
N VAL A 104 -8.34 6.63 -6.66
CA VAL A 104 -8.64 5.54 -7.60
C VAL A 104 -9.76 4.66 -7.04
N VAL A 105 -9.65 4.25 -5.78
CA VAL A 105 -10.66 3.42 -5.11
C VAL A 105 -11.97 4.19 -4.91
N ILE A 106 -11.90 5.46 -4.51
CA ILE A 106 -13.09 6.31 -4.36
C ILE A 106 -13.78 6.49 -5.72
N GLY A 107 -13.02 6.76 -6.78
CA GLY A 107 -13.55 6.83 -8.14
C GLY A 107 -14.25 5.54 -8.54
N PHE A 108 -13.63 4.40 -8.24
CA PHE A 108 -14.24 3.10 -8.47
C PHE A 108 -15.56 2.92 -7.67
N LEU A 109 -15.59 3.29 -6.40
CA LEU A 109 -16.80 3.22 -5.55
C LEU A 109 -17.94 4.09 -6.08
N ILE A 110 -17.64 5.28 -6.63
CA ILE A 110 -18.64 6.18 -7.20
C ILE A 110 -19.19 5.62 -8.53
N LEU A 111 -18.33 5.03 -9.34
CA LEU A 111 -18.68 4.56 -10.68
C LEU A 111 -19.22 3.13 -10.72
N ALA A 112 -19.03 2.35 -9.66
CA ALA A 112 -19.32 0.94 -9.58
C ALA A 112 -20.68 0.51 -8.96
N PRO A 113 -21.73 1.31 -8.81
CA PRO A 113 -23.04 0.81 -8.39
C PRO A 113 -23.56 -0.32 -9.29
N LYS A 114 -23.00 -0.44 -10.52
CA LYS A 114 -23.33 -1.45 -11.52
C LYS A 114 -22.46 -2.71 -11.47
N ALA A 115 -21.34 -2.70 -10.72
CA ALA A 115 -20.34 -3.77 -10.77
C ALA A 115 -20.61 -4.97 -9.83
N GLY A 116 -21.67 -4.92 -9.02
CA GLY A 116 -22.02 -5.99 -8.07
C GLY A 116 -21.44 -5.80 -6.66
N ALA A 117 -22.16 -6.35 -5.67
CA ALA A 117 -21.87 -6.11 -4.24
C ALA A 117 -20.47 -6.54 -3.81
N ILE A 118 -19.95 -7.67 -4.32
CA ILE A 118 -18.64 -8.21 -3.92
C ILE A 118 -17.48 -7.25 -4.28
N TYR A 119 -17.56 -6.56 -5.41
CA TYR A 119 -16.53 -5.60 -5.82
C TYR A 119 -16.56 -4.34 -4.97
N ILE A 120 -17.74 -3.93 -4.52
CA ILE A 120 -17.91 -2.76 -3.63
C ILE A 120 -17.32 -3.06 -2.25
N GLU A 121 -17.55 -4.24 -1.69
CA GLU A 121 -16.99 -4.67 -0.40
C GLU A 121 -15.46 -4.70 -0.46
N ALA A 122 -14.88 -5.28 -1.51
CA ALA A 122 -13.43 -5.30 -1.72
C ALA A 122 -12.85 -3.89 -1.82
N ALA A 123 -13.52 -2.96 -2.50
CA ALA A 123 -13.07 -1.58 -2.61
C ALA A 123 -13.07 -0.86 -1.25
N TRP A 124 -14.09 -1.05 -0.42
CA TRP A 124 -14.11 -0.52 0.95
C TRP A 124 -12.97 -1.07 1.80
N LEU A 125 -12.68 -2.37 1.70
CA LEU A 125 -11.54 -2.98 2.40
C LEU A 125 -10.21 -2.39 1.95
N TYR A 126 -9.99 -2.22 0.66
CA TYR A 126 -8.78 -1.58 0.14
C TYR A 126 -8.66 -0.12 0.57
N LEU A 127 -9.76 0.62 0.63
CA LEU A 127 -9.77 1.99 1.13
C LEU A 127 -9.36 2.05 2.60
N LEU A 128 -9.90 1.15 3.43
CA LEU A 128 -9.55 1.04 4.85
C LEU A 128 -8.08 0.68 5.04
N ILE A 129 -7.56 -0.26 4.23
CA ILE A 129 -6.15 -0.65 4.25
C ILE A 129 -5.27 0.54 3.83
N ALA A 130 -5.62 1.25 2.76
CA ALA A 130 -4.88 2.42 2.31
C ALA A 130 -4.85 3.51 3.39
N PHE A 131 -5.96 3.77 4.05
CA PHE A 131 -6.05 4.70 5.18
C PHE A 131 -5.17 4.26 6.36
N THR A 132 -5.21 2.97 6.72
CA THR A 132 -4.35 2.41 7.76
C THR A 132 -2.86 2.58 7.43
N LEU A 133 -2.47 2.28 6.18
CA LEU A 133 -1.09 2.44 5.73
C LEU A 133 -0.65 3.92 5.66
N LEU A 134 -1.58 4.83 5.38
CA LEU A 134 -1.31 6.26 5.44
C LEU A 134 -0.96 6.71 6.87
N LEU A 135 -1.74 6.27 7.86
CA LEU A 135 -1.53 6.65 9.27
C LEU A 135 -0.26 6.03 9.86
N PHE A 136 -0.10 4.73 9.71
CA PHE A 136 0.98 3.97 10.36
C PHE A 136 2.25 3.85 9.50
N GLY A 137 2.14 4.04 8.19
CA GLY A 137 3.27 3.96 7.26
C GLY A 137 3.69 2.54 6.94
N SER A 138 4.97 2.37 6.56
CA SER A 138 5.51 1.12 6.01
C SER A 138 5.71 -0.02 7.03
N GLY A 139 5.52 0.23 8.33
CA GLY A 139 5.69 -0.77 9.37
C GLY A 139 7.15 -1.11 9.70
N ALA A 140 7.39 -2.31 10.28
CA ALA A 140 8.71 -2.71 10.78
C ALA A 140 9.71 -3.07 9.67
N ILE A 141 9.23 -3.68 8.58
CA ILE A 141 10.04 -4.17 7.47
C ILE A 141 9.68 -3.36 6.23
N SER A 142 10.57 -2.52 5.76
CA SER A 142 10.35 -1.72 4.55
C SER A 142 11.67 -1.31 3.90
N LEU A 143 11.67 -1.15 2.59
CA LEU A 143 12.78 -0.55 1.85
C LEU A 143 13.03 0.89 2.28
N ASP A 144 12.01 1.63 2.71
CA ASP A 144 12.14 2.99 3.24
C ASP A 144 13.09 3.05 4.45
N LYS A 145 13.05 2.01 5.32
CA LYS A 145 14.00 1.89 6.44
C LYS A 145 15.39 1.49 5.98
N LEU A 146 15.48 0.62 4.98
CA LEU A 146 16.77 0.18 4.44
C LEU A 146 17.54 1.37 3.81
N PHE A 147 16.84 2.25 3.11
CA PHE A 147 17.41 3.44 2.50
C PHE A 147 17.48 4.66 3.44
N ARG A 148 17.03 4.52 4.70
CA ARG A 148 16.96 5.60 5.69
C ARG A 148 16.25 6.88 5.22
N LEU A 149 15.28 6.72 4.33
CA LEU A 149 14.49 7.81 3.78
C LEU A 149 13.50 8.38 4.81
N GLY A 150 13.98 8.80 5.97
CA GLY A 150 13.10 9.35 7.01
C GLY A 150 13.66 9.37 8.42
N GLU A 151 14.85 8.86 8.66
CA GLU A 151 15.51 9.05 9.96
C GLU A 151 16.25 10.37 9.98
N SER A 152 15.67 11.35 10.68
CA SER A 152 16.38 12.56 11.01
C SER A 152 17.64 12.20 11.84
N TRP A 153 18.75 12.79 11.52
CA TRP A 153 20.07 12.66 12.15
C TRP A 153 20.09 12.99 13.66
N SER A 154 18.95 13.18 14.33
CA SER A 154 18.84 13.73 15.68
C SER A 154 18.99 12.72 16.82
N SER A 155 19.11 11.43 16.55
CA SER A 155 19.22 10.40 17.60
C SER A 155 20.61 9.75 17.70
N ARG A 156 21.69 10.53 17.61
CA ARG A 156 22.98 10.05 18.15
C ARG A 156 22.87 10.07 19.67
N PRO A 157 23.02 8.94 20.36
CA PRO A 157 23.08 8.94 21.82
C PRO A 157 24.25 9.84 22.23
N LYS A 158 23.97 10.90 22.98
CA LYS A 158 25.01 11.74 23.59
C LYS A 158 25.87 10.84 24.47
N LYS A 159 27.11 10.57 24.04
CA LYS A 159 28.12 9.86 24.82
C LYS A 159 28.26 10.61 26.13
N LYS A 160 27.76 10.05 27.24
CA LYS A 160 27.97 10.60 28.58
C LYS A 160 29.50 10.63 28.80
N ARG A 161 30.06 11.82 28.80
CA ARG A 161 31.41 12.01 29.32
C ARG A 161 31.30 11.75 30.82
N GLY A 162 31.86 10.64 31.28
CA GLY A 162 32.14 10.43 32.69
C GLY A 162 33.23 11.39 33.15
N TYR A 163 32.96 12.07 34.22
CA TYR A 163 33.98 12.68 35.08
C TYR A 163 34.29 11.67 36.16
#